data_ad39ba301e2124ce7afb4e39a1d6ed9a
#
_entry.id   ad39ba301e2124ce7afb4e39a1d6ed9a
#
_cell.length_a   1.000
_cell.length_b   1.000
_cell.length_c   1.000
_cell.angle_alpha   90.00
_cell.angle_beta   90.00
_cell.angle_gamma   90.00
#
_symmetry.space_group_name_H-M   'P 1'
#
loop_
_entity.id
_entity.type
_entity.pdbx_description
1 polymer ?
#
loop_
_entity_poly.entity_id
_entity_poly.type
_entity_poly.pdbx_seq_one_letter_code
_entity_poly.pdbx_strand_id
1 'polypeptide(L)'
;MNSKGWASSSETFLRMIRMRSSANLTLVLLIVAIGVTPAATASTVDQWDSLQLLGREIAAGTSSKFSFIPDRSYEASYLNMPVFVARGAAPGPVLCLAAGVHGDELNGVEVARRAFAQIDPQKLHGTLIALPAINAEGVRTGNRYLSDRRDLNRAFPGRTGGSVAALIAHAIFTDVLSHCDALVDLHTASNRRANLPQIRADLSDPEIRELAIHFGLGIVVGGSGPDGSLRREAVKAGIPAIIYEAGEPFRFQEDEIERGVRGVKNIMAHLDMIEQADREIPEARVYERSRWVRTAAGNGGFFFPTAKLGDFVRIGDSLGKIVDPLTDEEFEVISPISGEIVGMAVAQPVLSGYALFNLAWHNPD
;
A
#
# COMPACT_ATOMS: atom_id res chain seq x y z
N MET A 1 26.62 -41.77 18.64
CA MET A 1 27.80 -41.12 19.26
C MET A 1 27.86 -39.67 18.77
N ASN A 2 27.75 -38.78 19.75
CA ASN A 2 27.99 -37.33 19.74
C ASN A 2 27.17 -36.39 18.84
N SER A 3 26.15 -35.92 19.52
CA SER A 3 25.55 -34.59 19.56
C SER A 3 26.59 -33.46 19.71
N LYS A 4 26.46 -32.36 19.02
CA LYS A 4 26.74 -31.01 19.49
C LYS A 4 25.79 -30.02 18.86
N GLY A 5 24.96 -29.41 19.70
CA GLY A 5 24.02 -28.38 19.43
C GLY A 5 24.67 -27.01 19.17
N TRP A 6 23.97 -26.19 18.47
CA TRP A 6 24.20 -24.76 18.39
C TRP A 6 23.00 -24.04 19.03
N ALA A 7 23.29 -23.41 20.14
CA ALA A 7 22.35 -22.62 20.91
C ALA A 7 22.19 -21.22 20.29
N SER A 8 20.96 -20.75 20.38
CA SER A 8 20.44 -19.43 20.11
C SER A 8 21.26 -18.26 20.63
N SER A 9 21.42 -17.23 19.82
CA SER A 9 21.82 -15.87 20.19
C SER A 9 20.71 -14.87 19.85
N SER A 10 19.62 -14.91 20.60
CA SER A 10 18.49 -13.98 20.49
C SER A 10 18.07 -13.32 21.80
N GLU A 11 19.05 -13.05 22.70
CA GLU A 11 18.75 -12.41 23.99
C GLU A 11 19.68 -11.25 24.35
N THR A 12 19.98 -10.33 23.44
CA THR A 12 20.81 -9.17 23.81
C THR A 12 20.26 -7.81 23.35
N PHE A 13 19.03 -7.69 22.90
CA PHE A 13 18.50 -6.39 22.44
C PHE A 13 17.33 -5.81 23.23
N LEU A 14 16.98 -6.37 24.39
CA LEU A 14 15.81 -5.94 25.18
C LEU A 14 16.19 -5.55 26.63
N ARG A 15 17.28 -4.75 26.82
CA ARG A 15 17.58 -4.20 28.16
C ARG A 15 18.30 -2.87 28.10
N MET A 16 17.62 -1.81 27.66
CA MET A 16 18.12 -0.45 27.92
C MET A 16 17.01 0.60 27.94
N ILE A 17 15.92 0.35 28.63
CA ILE A 17 15.02 1.42 29.10
C ILE A 17 14.42 0.95 30.42
N ARG A 18 14.95 1.45 31.54
CA ARG A 18 14.35 1.77 32.83
C ARG A 18 15.32 1.54 33.98
N MET A 19 16.03 2.57 34.38
CA MET A 19 16.40 2.74 35.79
C MET A 19 16.26 4.23 36.14
N ARG A 20 15.15 4.59 36.74
CA ARG A 20 15.07 5.73 37.63
C ARG A 20 15.51 5.26 39.00
N SER A 21 16.51 5.86 39.56
CA SER A 21 16.85 5.72 40.98
C SER A 21 17.01 7.10 41.57
N SER A 22 16.20 7.33 42.58
CA SER A 22 16.24 8.44 43.51
C SER A 22 17.45 8.33 44.45
N ALA A 23 18.15 9.42 44.68
CA ALA A 23 18.97 9.60 45.90
C ALA A 23 19.04 11.09 46.28
N ASN A 24 18.82 11.32 47.53
CA ASN A 24 18.67 12.59 48.23
C ASN A 24 19.94 13.38 48.46
N LEU A 25 19.84 14.69 48.39
CA LEU A 25 20.22 15.78 49.29
C LEU A 25 21.62 15.77 49.94
N THR A 26 22.45 16.79 49.64
CA THR A 26 23.09 17.63 50.67
C THR A 26 23.36 19.02 50.06
N LEU A 27 22.88 20.05 50.76
CA LEU A 27 22.93 21.46 50.41
C LEU A 27 24.28 22.04 50.88
N VAL A 28 25.09 22.60 49.95
CA VAL A 28 26.18 23.51 50.29
C VAL A 28 26.01 24.79 49.47
N LEU A 29 25.67 25.89 50.16
CA LEU A 29 25.62 27.21 49.55
C LEU A 29 27.05 27.73 49.34
N LEU A 30 27.41 27.94 48.09
CA LEU A 30 28.56 28.76 47.71
C LEU A 30 28.05 29.88 46.79
N ILE A 31 27.97 31.11 47.30
CA ILE A 31 27.63 32.30 46.51
C ILE A 31 28.87 32.70 45.73
N VAL A 32 28.85 32.46 44.43
CA VAL A 32 29.81 33.05 43.48
C VAL A 32 29.01 33.96 42.54
N ALA A 33 29.28 35.26 42.64
CA ALA A 33 28.73 36.23 41.70
C ALA A 33 29.39 36.01 40.33
N ILE A 34 28.60 35.53 39.38
CA ILE A 34 29.01 35.36 37.99
C ILE A 34 28.22 36.35 37.14
N GLY A 35 28.98 37.14 36.39
CA GLY A 35 28.45 38.14 35.46
C GLY A 35 27.42 37.53 34.47
N VAL A 36 26.31 38.22 34.30
CA VAL A 36 25.27 37.91 33.32
C VAL A 36 25.83 38.20 31.93
N THR A 37 26.37 37.19 31.25
CA THR A 37 26.46 37.22 29.80
C THR A 37 25.07 36.98 29.27
N PRO A 38 24.58 37.77 28.29
CA PRO A 38 23.28 37.46 27.65
C PRO A 38 23.39 36.08 26.99
N ALA A 39 22.60 35.14 27.50
CA ALA A 39 22.41 33.87 26.81
C ALA A 39 21.94 34.21 25.40
N ALA A 40 22.73 33.82 24.40
CA ALA A 40 22.28 33.76 23.04
C ALA A 40 21.01 32.88 23.06
N THR A 41 19.88 33.49 22.76
CA THR A 41 18.64 32.75 22.49
C THR A 41 18.95 31.84 21.31
N ALA A 42 19.26 30.56 21.61
CA ALA A 42 19.18 29.54 20.59
C ALA A 42 17.76 29.67 20.03
N SER A 43 17.64 30.20 18.81
CA SER A 43 16.40 30.09 18.05
C SER A 43 16.11 28.60 18.01
N THR A 44 15.02 28.18 18.62
CA THR A 44 14.43 26.88 18.32
C THR A 44 14.10 26.96 16.85
N VAL A 45 14.99 26.43 16.02
CA VAL A 45 14.72 26.17 14.60
C VAL A 45 13.45 25.35 14.65
N ASP A 46 12.38 25.86 14.06
CA ASP A 46 11.07 25.23 14.08
C ASP A 46 11.30 23.88 13.38
N GLN A 47 11.12 22.78 14.08
CA GLN A 47 11.49 21.43 13.63
C GLN A 47 10.73 21.03 12.33
N TRP A 48 9.87 21.92 11.83
CA TRP A 48 9.07 21.77 10.62
C TRP A 48 9.69 22.43 9.36
N ASP A 49 10.72 23.21 9.46
CA ASP A 49 11.28 24.04 8.36
C ASP A 49 11.69 23.22 7.12
N SER A 50 12.19 22.01 7.28
CA SER A 50 12.53 21.13 6.16
C SER A 50 12.38 19.64 6.50
N LEU A 51 12.22 18.83 5.46
CA LEU A 51 12.26 17.37 5.52
C LEU A 51 13.53 16.88 4.82
N GLN A 52 14.29 16.04 5.51
CA GLN A 52 15.39 15.29 4.89
C GLN A 52 14.86 13.93 4.43
N LEU A 53 14.81 13.71 3.11
CA LEU A 53 14.34 12.46 2.52
C LEU A 53 15.25 12.06 1.35
N LEU A 54 15.78 10.85 1.39
CA LEU A 54 16.60 10.26 0.31
C LEU A 54 17.77 11.17 -0.13
N GLY A 55 18.42 11.84 0.85
CA GLY A 55 19.50 12.79 0.60
C GLY A 55 19.08 14.12 -0.02
N ARG A 56 17.80 14.45 0.02
CA ARG A 56 17.23 15.72 -0.42
C ARG A 56 16.64 16.47 0.76
N GLU A 57 16.81 17.78 0.75
CA GLU A 57 16.14 18.69 1.66
C GLU A 57 14.95 19.32 0.95
N ILE A 58 13.76 19.19 1.54
CA ILE A 58 12.51 19.74 1.04
C ILE A 58 12.00 20.76 2.05
N ALA A 59 12.03 22.03 1.70
CA ALA A 59 11.60 23.11 2.57
C ALA A 59 10.07 23.10 2.77
N ALA A 60 9.59 23.58 3.93
CA ALA A 60 8.19 23.77 4.19
C ALA A 60 7.52 24.67 3.12
N GLY A 61 6.28 24.39 2.77
CA GLY A 61 5.53 25.10 1.74
C GLY A 61 6.02 24.86 0.31
N THR A 62 6.84 23.80 0.06
CA THR A 62 7.38 23.52 -1.28
C THR A 62 7.10 22.09 -1.73
N SER A 63 7.28 21.84 -3.01
CA SER A 63 7.23 20.50 -3.57
C SER A 63 8.47 20.20 -4.41
N SER A 64 8.83 18.91 -4.49
CA SER A 64 9.98 18.42 -5.25
C SER A 64 9.63 17.11 -5.95
N LYS A 65 10.23 16.92 -7.14
CA LYS A 65 10.18 15.65 -7.88
C LYS A 65 11.61 15.26 -8.23
N PHE A 66 11.98 14.04 -7.90
CA PHE A 66 13.32 13.54 -8.19
C PHE A 66 13.29 12.01 -8.41
N SER A 67 14.43 11.47 -8.83
CA SER A 67 14.61 10.02 -8.95
C SER A 67 15.38 9.49 -7.76
N PHE A 68 14.95 8.35 -7.26
CA PHE A 68 15.64 7.55 -6.27
C PHE A 68 16.12 6.24 -6.89
N ILE A 69 17.33 5.83 -6.55
CA ILE A 69 17.93 4.57 -6.99
C ILE A 69 18.04 3.68 -5.75
N PRO A 70 17.11 2.73 -5.55
CA PRO A 70 17.07 1.89 -4.35
C PRO A 70 18.26 0.92 -4.24
N ASP A 71 18.91 0.61 -5.36
CA ASP A 71 20.13 -0.20 -5.39
C ASP A 71 21.03 0.21 -6.56
N ARG A 72 22.35 0.15 -6.34
CA ARG A 72 23.36 0.30 -7.39
C ARG A 72 23.57 -1.05 -8.06
N SER A 73 22.61 -1.49 -8.89
CA SER A 73 22.83 -2.63 -9.73
C SER A 73 23.84 -2.30 -10.86
N TYR A 74 24.36 -3.33 -11.50
CA TYR A 74 25.26 -3.21 -12.65
C TYR A 74 24.69 -2.32 -13.77
N GLU A 75 23.35 -2.24 -13.86
CA GLU A 75 22.59 -1.42 -14.80
C GLU A 75 21.80 -0.34 -14.08
N ALA A 76 22.46 0.52 -13.30
CA ALA A 76 21.84 1.57 -12.46
C ALA A 76 20.79 2.44 -13.15
N SER A 77 20.78 2.51 -14.49
CA SER A 77 19.81 3.28 -15.27
C SER A 77 18.38 2.72 -15.24
N TYR A 78 18.19 1.46 -14.88
CA TYR A 78 16.88 0.78 -14.93
C TYR A 78 16.09 0.82 -13.63
N LEU A 79 16.73 1.17 -12.51
CA LEU A 79 16.10 1.17 -11.18
C LEU A 79 15.70 2.58 -10.69
N ASN A 80 15.68 3.57 -11.58
CA ASN A 80 15.26 4.92 -11.25
C ASN A 80 13.78 4.97 -10.91
N MET A 81 13.46 5.06 -9.64
CA MET A 81 12.10 5.22 -9.13
C MET A 81 11.77 6.70 -8.98
N PRO A 82 10.67 7.20 -9.55
CA PRO A 82 10.23 8.58 -9.33
C PRO A 82 9.70 8.74 -7.91
N VAL A 83 10.11 9.82 -7.25
CA VAL A 83 9.67 10.23 -5.92
C VAL A 83 9.16 11.66 -5.99
N PHE A 84 7.93 11.89 -5.55
CA PHE A 84 7.31 13.20 -5.48
C PHE A 84 7.02 13.52 -4.02
N VAL A 85 7.42 14.70 -3.55
CA VAL A 85 7.24 15.14 -2.18
C VAL A 85 6.64 16.54 -2.17
N ALA A 86 5.51 16.69 -1.50
CA ALA A 86 4.95 18.00 -1.15
C ALA A 86 5.03 18.17 0.37
N ARG A 87 5.91 19.07 0.81
CA ARG A 87 6.04 19.46 2.21
C ARG A 87 5.14 20.64 2.48
N GLY A 88 4.13 20.47 3.30
CA GLY A 88 3.19 21.53 3.67
C GLY A 88 3.84 22.69 4.41
N ALA A 89 3.21 23.86 4.33
CA ALA A 89 3.62 25.04 5.10
C ALA A 89 3.36 24.90 6.61
N ALA A 90 2.46 24.00 7.01
CA ALA A 90 2.12 23.74 8.40
C ALA A 90 2.40 22.28 8.80
N PRO A 91 2.71 22.02 10.09
CA PRO A 91 2.86 20.67 10.64
C PRO A 91 1.60 19.82 10.43
N GLY A 92 1.80 18.51 10.28
CA GLY A 92 0.73 17.53 10.12
C GLY A 92 1.30 16.17 9.79
N PRO A 93 0.46 15.16 9.52
CA PRO A 93 0.86 13.81 9.23
C PRO A 93 1.55 13.67 7.88
N VAL A 94 2.23 12.54 7.70
CA VAL A 94 2.87 12.13 6.44
C VAL A 94 2.02 11.04 5.78
N LEU A 95 1.34 11.38 4.70
CA LEU A 95 0.63 10.40 3.86
C LEU A 95 1.54 9.92 2.75
N CYS A 96 1.66 8.60 2.63
CA CYS A 96 2.39 7.97 1.54
C CYS A 96 1.45 7.34 0.52
N LEU A 97 1.75 7.55 -0.78
CA LEU A 97 1.10 6.88 -1.89
C LEU A 97 2.11 5.96 -2.56
N ALA A 98 1.80 4.68 -2.67
CA ALA A 98 2.59 3.70 -3.38
C ALA A 98 1.82 3.25 -4.62
N ALA A 99 2.45 3.23 -5.79
CA ALA A 99 1.84 2.76 -7.04
C ALA A 99 2.86 2.07 -7.94
N GLY A 100 2.37 1.29 -8.90
CA GLY A 100 3.22 0.59 -9.83
C GLY A 100 4.17 -0.40 -9.15
N VAL A 101 3.77 -1.01 -8.03
CA VAL A 101 4.44 -2.18 -7.42
C VAL A 101 4.42 -3.33 -8.43
N HIS A 102 3.32 -3.47 -9.16
CA HIS A 102 3.22 -4.27 -10.36
C HIS A 102 3.20 -3.35 -11.58
N GLY A 103 4.09 -3.60 -12.54
CA GLY A 103 4.28 -2.66 -13.63
C GLY A 103 3.19 -2.64 -14.69
N ASP A 104 2.32 -3.64 -14.73
CA ASP A 104 1.16 -3.70 -15.61
C ASP A 104 -0.08 -2.95 -15.04
N GLU A 105 -0.06 -2.51 -13.78
CA GLU A 105 -1.18 -1.90 -13.07
C GLU A 105 -1.11 -0.35 -13.14
N LEU A 106 -1.62 0.23 -14.22
CA LEU A 106 -1.33 1.63 -14.60
C LEU A 106 -2.23 2.68 -13.93
N ASN A 107 -3.48 2.34 -13.54
CA ASN A 107 -4.40 3.33 -12.96
C ASN A 107 -3.80 3.99 -11.71
N GLY A 108 -3.18 3.20 -10.83
CA GLY A 108 -2.55 3.69 -9.60
C GLY A 108 -1.39 4.68 -9.85
N VAL A 109 -0.61 4.45 -10.91
CA VAL A 109 0.49 5.35 -11.33
C VAL A 109 -0.06 6.75 -11.61
N GLU A 110 -1.15 6.81 -12.38
CA GLU A 110 -1.79 8.06 -12.77
C GLU A 110 -2.56 8.70 -11.62
N VAL A 111 -3.18 7.91 -10.73
CA VAL A 111 -3.80 8.41 -9.49
C VAL A 111 -2.76 9.14 -8.64
N ALA A 112 -1.61 8.52 -8.36
CA ALA A 112 -0.54 9.12 -7.56
C ALA A 112 -0.02 10.41 -8.18
N ARG A 113 0.20 10.41 -9.52
CA ARG A 113 0.67 11.56 -10.27
C ARG A 113 -0.32 12.73 -10.24
N ARG A 114 -1.63 12.45 -10.48
CA ARG A 114 -2.67 13.50 -10.54
C ARG A 114 -3.02 14.01 -9.16
N ALA A 115 -3.11 13.15 -8.15
CA ALA A 115 -3.35 13.58 -6.78
C ALA A 115 -2.25 14.55 -6.33
N PHE A 116 -0.98 14.19 -6.55
CA PHE A 116 0.16 15.06 -6.24
C PHE A 116 0.11 16.39 -7.00
N ALA A 117 -0.22 16.38 -8.29
CA ALA A 117 -0.24 17.58 -9.14
C ALA A 117 -1.32 18.62 -8.72
N GLN A 118 -2.31 18.20 -7.94
CA GLN A 118 -3.40 19.06 -7.45
C GLN A 118 -3.16 19.61 -6.05
N ILE A 119 -2.00 19.32 -5.43
CA ILE A 119 -1.67 19.80 -4.10
C ILE A 119 -0.97 21.15 -4.19
N ASP A 120 -1.50 22.10 -3.42
CA ASP A 120 -0.84 23.36 -3.13
C ASP A 120 -0.07 23.20 -1.80
N PRO A 121 1.26 23.14 -1.82
CA PRO A 121 2.04 22.95 -0.60
C PRO A 121 1.92 24.12 0.38
N GLN A 122 1.48 25.30 -0.08
CA GLN A 122 1.23 26.46 0.81
C GLN A 122 -0.03 26.29 1.65
N LYS A 123 -0.95 25.40 1.25
CA LYS A 123 -2.21 25.10 1.95
C LYS A 123 -2.21 23.71 2.58
N LEU A 124 -1.14 22.95 2.39
CA LEU A 124 -1.02 21.61 2.92
C LEU A 124 -0.57 21.65 4.38
N HIS A 125 -1.19 20.84 5.23
CA HIS A 125 -0.69 20.48 6.55
C HIS A 125 -0.04 19.09 6.44
N GLY A 126 1.16 18.93 6.97
CA GLY A 126 1.87 17.65 6.87
C GLY A 126 2.64 17.48 5.57
N THR A 127 2.80 16.24 5.12
CA THR A 127 3.60 15.91 3.94
C THR A 127 2.90 14.85 3.10
N LEU A 128 2.86 15.05 1.79
CA LEU A 128 2.49 14.00 0.84
C LEU A 128 3.75 13.47 0.16
N ILE A 129 4.02 12.17 0.32
CA ILE A 129 5.07 11.44 -0.40
C ILE A 129 4.39 10.50 -1.39
N ALA A 130 4.69 10.62 -2.68
CA ALA A 130 4.15 9.74 -3.70
C ALA A 130 5.27 9.01 -4.46
N LEU A 131 5.13 7.70 -4.56
CA LEU A 131 5.97 6.78 -5.33
C LEU A 131 5.14 6.25 -6.51
N PRO A 132 5.00 7.00 -7.62
CA PRO A 132 4.04 6.66 -8.67
C PRO A 132 4.43 5.42 -9.48
N ALA A 133 5.70 5.01 -9.46
CA ALA A 133 6.17 3.83 -10.19
C ALA A 133 7.31 3.15 -9.41
N ILE A 134 6.95 2.34 -8.42
CA ILE A 134 7.92 1.63 -7.59
C ILE A 134 8.71 0.62 -8.43
N ASN A 135 8.03 -0.17 -9.25
CA ASN A 135 8.64 -1.02 -10.27
C ASN A 135 8.70 -0.26 -11.60
N ALA A 136 9.56 0.77 -11.67
CA ALA A 136 9.65 1.65 -12.85
C ALA A 136 9.98 0.90 -14.14
N GLU A 137 10.80 -0.15 -14.08
CA GLU A 137 11.10 -1.01 -15.23
C GLU A 137 9.86 -1.78 -15.68
N GLY A 138 9.15 -2.39 -14.73
CA GLY A 138 7.89 -3.08 -14.99
C GLY A 138 6.85 -2.16 -15.62
N VAL A 139 6.68 -0.94 -15.11
CA VAL A 139 5.78 0.07 -15.70
C VAL A 139 6.19 0.38 -17.15
N ARG A 140 7.48 0.58 -17.41
CA ARG A 140 7.99 0.87 -18.77
C ARG A 140 7.77 -0.26 -19.75
N THR A 141 7.83 -1.51 -19.28
CA THR A 141 7.73 -2.72 -20.12
C THR A 141 6.35 -3.38 -20.08
N GLY A 142 5.43 -2.87 -19.26
CA GLY A 142 4.12 -3.50 -19.02
C GLY A 142 4.24 -4.86 -18.33
N ASN A 143 5.25 -5.06 -17.48
CA ASN A 143 5.49 -6.33 -16.81
C ASN A 143 5.13 -6.25 -15.34
N ARG A 144 4.30 -7.18 -14.87
CA ARG A 144 3.95 -7.29 -13.45
C ARG A 144 5.17 -7.45 -12.55
N TYR A 145 6.11 -8.30 -12.97
CA TYR A 145 7.28 -8.69 -12.20
C TYR A 145 8.48 -7.77 -12.46
N LEU A 146 9.43 -7.80 -11.54
CA LEU A 146 10.76 -7.24 -11.75
C LEU A 146 11.53 -8.04 -12.80
N SER A 147 12.68 -7.50 -13.27
CA SER A 147 13.57 -8.17 -14.24
C SER A 147 14.08 -9.54 -13.77
N ASP A 148 14.22 -9.73 -12.46
CA ASP A 148 14.56 -11.02 -11.85
C ASP A 148 13.36 -12.00 -11.74
N ARG A 149 12.21 -11.65 -12.35
CA ARG A 149 10.94 -12.40 -12.38
C ARG A 149 10.27 -12.59 -11.02
N ARG A 150 10.65 -11.82 -10.01
CA ARG A 150 10.02 -11.85 -8.69
C ARG A 150 8.87 -10.86 -8.59
N ASP A 151 7.87 -11.27 -7.81
CA ASP A 151 6.79 -10.38 -7.37
C ASP A 151 7.32 -9.50 -6.24
N LEU A 152 7.50 -8.20 -6.52
CA LEU A 152 7.95 -7.24 -5.51
C LEU A 152 6.98 -7.18 -4.32
N ASN A 153 5.67 -7.37 -4.58
CA ASN A 153 4.64 -7.40 -3.52
C ASN A 153 4.60 -8.73 -2.74
N ARG A 154 5.71 -9.46 -2.71
CA ARG A 154 6.01 -10.62 -1.85
C ARG A 154 7.40 -10.50 -1.20
N ALA A 155 8.06 -9.36 -1.37
CA ALA A 155 9.44 -9.17 -0.93
C ALA A 155 9.59 -8.22 0.27
N PHE A 156 8.52 -7.48 0.65
CA PHE A 156 8.57 -6.55 1.79
C PHE A 156 8.64 -7.30 3.14
N PRO A 157 9.30 -6.72 4.18
CA PRO A 157 9.99 -5.42 4.18
C PRO A 157 11.35 -5.43 3.50
N GLY A 158 11.77 -6.55 2.92
CA GLY A 158 13.05 -6.68 2.26
C GLY A 158 14.22 -6.94 3.21
N ARG A 159 15.45 -6.88 2.68
CA ARG A 159 16.71 -7.04 3.43
C ARG A 159 17.89 -6.50 2.64
N THR A 160 18.97 -6.15 3.32
CA THR A 160 20.22 -5.59 2.73
C THR A 160 21.03 -6.58 1.87
N GLY A 161 20.60 -7.83 1.77
CA GLY A 161 21.22 -8.83 0.91
C GLY A 161 20.15 -9.72 0.29
N GLY A 162 20.41 -10.23 -0.91
CA GLY A 162 19.49 -11.15 -1.59
C GLY A 162 19.16 -10.73 -3.00
N SER A 163 17.90 -10.92 -3.41
CA SER A 163 17.44 -10.60 -4.77
C SER A 163 17.22 -9.10 -4.95
N VAL A 164 17.14 -8.66 -6.21
CA VAL A 164 16.78 -7.28 -6.57
C VAL A 164 15.46 -6.86 -5.89
N ALA A 165 14.46 -7.76 -5.88
CA ALA A 165 13.20 -7.51 -5.18
C ALA A 165 13.41 -7.24 -3.67
N ALA A 166 14.26 -8.02 -2.99
CA ALA A 166 14.52 -7.83 -1.57
C ALA A 166 15.27 -6.52 -1.27
N LEU A 167 16.17 -6.10 -2.14
CA LEU A 167 16.93 -4.85 -2.01
C LEU A 167 16.02 -3.63 -2.24
N ILE A 168 15.21 -3.64 -3.30
CA ILE A 168 14.24 -2.58 -3.59
C ILE A 168 13.23 -2.45 -2.45
N ALA A 169 12.63 -3.58 -2.02
CA ALA A 169 11.68 -3.59 -0.91
C ALA A 169 12.29 -3.03 0.37
N HIS A 170 13.53 -3.39 0.68
CA HIS A 170 14.25 -2.89 1.85
C HIS A 170 14.46 -1.38 1.80
N ALA A 171 14.99 -0.86 0.69
CA ALA A 171 15.24 0.56 0.53
C ALA A 171 13.94 1.39 0.64
N ILE A 172 12.85 0.95 0.00
CA ILE A 172 11.54 1.61 0.12
C ILE A 172 11.05 1.60 1.57
N PHE A 173 11.15 0.44 2.22
CA PHE A 173 10.61 0.25 3.57
C PHE A 173 11.39 1.07 4.61
N THR A 174 12.73 1.09 4.52
CA THR A 174 13.59 1.80 5.47
C THR A 174 13.74 3.29 5.17
N ASP A 175 13.83 3.66 3.89
CA ASP A 175 14.22 5.01 3.52
C ASP A 175 13.02 5.91 3.18
N VAL A 176 11.83 5.32 2.96
CA VAL A 176 10.61 6.08 2.66
C VAL A 176 9.50 5.78 3.66
N LEU A 177 9.08 4.50 3.81
CA LEU A 177 7.92 4.17 4.63
C LEU A 177 8.13 4.45 6.12
N SER A 178 9.37 4.44 6.61
CA SER A 178 9.71 4.85 7.98
C SER A 178 9.31 6.31 8.32
N HIS A 179 9.01 7.11 7.31
CA HIS A 179 8.53 8.49 7.47
C HIS A 179 7.00 8.62 7.41
N CYS A 180 6.28 7.54 7.07
CA CYS A 180 4.86 7.59 6.78
C CYS A 180 4.01 7.33 8.04
N ASP A 181 3.00 8.18 8.27
CA ASP A 181 1.98 7.96 9.29
C ASP A 181 0.78 7.17 8.73
N ALA A 182 0.56 7.19 7.42
CA ALA A 182 -0.44 6.39 6.73
C ALA A 182 0.01 6.06 5.29
N LEU A 183 -0.50 4.94 4.74
CA LEU A 183 -0.17 4.47 3.40
C LEU A 183 -1.42 4.11 2.59
N VAL A 184 -1.49 4.60 1.35
CA VAL A 184 -2.42 4.12 0.32
C VAL A 184 -1.62 3.42 -0.77
N ASP A 185 -1.82 2.11 -0.91
CA ASP A 185 -1.22 1.25 -1.95
C ASP A 185 -2.19 1.14 -3.13
N LEU A 186 -1.78 1.59 -4.31
CA LEU A 186 -2.65 1.82 -5.47
C LEU A 186 -2.44 0.73 -6.52
N HIS A 187 -3.47 -0.08 -6.75
CA HIS A 187 -3.46 -1.25 -7.62
C HIS A 187 -4.63 -1.29 -8.61
N THR A 188 -4.54 -2.19 -9.57
CA THR A 188 -5.65 -2.70 -10.37
C THR A 188 -5.79 -4.21 -10.15
N ALA A 189 -6.76 -4.85 -10.82
CA ALA A 189 -6.72 -6.29 -10.96
C ALA A 189 -5.42 -6.74 -11.64
N SER A 190 -4.99 -7.97 -11.32
CA SER A 190 -3.85 -8.59 -11.97
C SER A 190 -4.20 -9.08 -13.39
N ASN A 191 -3.17 -9.50 -14.14
CA ASN A 191 -3.27 -9.97 -15.52
C ASN A 191 -4.58 -10.76 -15.82
N ARG A 192 -5.29 -10.32 -16.87
CA ARG A 192 -6.56 -10.88 -17.38
C ARG A 192 -7.67 -10.99 -16.33
N ARG A 193 -7.72 -10.04 -15.42
CA ARG A 193 -8.81 -9.86 -14.44
C ARG A 193 -9.27 -8.43 -14.40
N ALA A 194 -10.46 -8.23 -13.88
CA ALA A 194 -11.03 -6.94 -13.58
C ALA A 194 -11.52 -6.91 -12.12
N ASN A 195 -11.37 -5.78 -11.45
CA ASN A 195 -11.91 -5.53 -10.13
C ASN A 195 -12.94 -4.41 -10.16
N LEU A 196 -14.01 -4.54 -9.39
CA LEU A 196 -14.78 -3.37 -8.98
C LEU A 196 -13.88 -2.43 -8.19
N PRO A 197 -14.08 -1.12 -8.30
CA PRO A 197 -13.43 -0.16 -7.41
C PRO A 197 -13.73 -0.50 -5.95
N GLN A 198 -12.70 -0.87 -5.20
CA GLN A 198 -12.83 -1.33 -3.82
C GLN A 198 -11.59 -0.96 -3.00
N ILE A 199 -11.77 -0.85 -1.69
CA ILE A 199 -10.68 -0.76 -0.73
C ILE A 199 -10.49 -2.13 -0.08
N ARG A 200 -9.23 -2.58 0.02
CA ARG A 200 -8.87 -3.75 0.82
C ARG A 200 -8.10 -3.30 2.05
N ALA A 201 -8.54 -3.74 3.23
CA ALA A 201 -8.03 -3.29 4.51
C ALA A 201 -8.02 -4.41 5.56
N ASP A 202 -7.16 -4.31 6.56
CA ASP A 202 -7.26 -5.13 7.77
C ASP A 202 -8.27 -4.47 8.72
N LEU A 203 -9.50 -4.96 8.68
CA LEU A 203 -10.62 -4.37 9.42
C LEU A 203 -10.60 -4.68 10.92
N SER A 204 -9.63 -5.46 11.40
CA SER A 204 -9.44 -5.70 12.84
C SER A 204 -8.86 -4.48 13.57
N ASP A 205 -8.23 -3.56 12.84
CA ASP A 205 -7.72 -2.29 13.34
C ASP A 205 -8.74 -1.17 13.05
N PRO A 206 -9.25 -0.46 14.07
CA PRO A 206 -10.23 0.61 13.91
C PRO A 206 -9.72 1.77 13.06
N GLU A 207 -8.47 2.17 13.18
CA GLU A 207 -7.87 3.27 12.41
C GLU A 207 -7.81 2.92 10.91
N ILE A 208 -7.39 1.69 10.58
CA ILE A 208 -7.36 1.21 9.20
C ILE A 208 -8.79 1.09 8.63
N ARG A 209 -9.77 0.68 9.46
CA ARG A 209 -11.19 0.65 9.08
C ARG A 209 -11.69 2.05 8.71
N GLU A 210 -11.40 3.07 9.53
CA GLU A 210 -11.77 4.45 9.25
C GLU A 210 -11.12 4.97 7.98
N LEU A 211 -9.82 4.75 7.77
CA LEU A 211 -9.16 5.09 6.51
C LEU A 211 -9.86 4.43 5.31
N ALA A 212 -10.22 3.15 5.41
CA ALA A 212 -10.87 2.43 4.32
C ALA A 212 -12.26 3.01 3.97
N ILE A 213 -13.05 3.38 4.97
CA ILE A 213 -14.38 3.98 4.80
C ILE A 213 -14.24 5.38 4.23
N HIS A 214 -13.34 6.20 4.77
CA HIS A 214 -13.16 7.59 4.36
C HIS A 214 -12.54 7.75 2.97
N PHE A 215 -11.95 6.70 2.40
CA PHE A 215 -11.57 6.75 0.98
C PHE A 215 -12.79 6.99 0.07
N GLY A 216 -13.99 6.55 0.46
CA GLY A 216 -15.26 6.97 -0.15
C GLY A 216 -15.64 6.26 -1.44
N LEU A 217 -15.31 4.95 -1.57
CA LEU A 217 -15.70 4.14 -2.74
C LEU A 217 -17.00 3.36 -2.60
N GLY A 218 -17.54 3.24 -1.42
CA GLY A 218 -18.73 2.46 -1.14
C GLY A 218 -18.54 0.93 -1.08
N ILE A 219 -17.33 0.39 -1.34
CA ILE A 219 -17.00 -1.03 -1.15
C ILE A 219 -15.68 -1.17 -0.40
N VAL A 220 -15.74 -1.85 0.75
CA VAL A 220 -14.57 -2.20 1.56
C VAL A 220 -14.53 -3.70 1.76
N VAL A 221 -13.38 -4.33 1.49
CA VAL A 221 -13.18 -5.77 1.60
C VAL A 221 -12.08 -6.06 2.63
N GLY A 222 -12.45 -6.77 3.69
CA GLY A 222 -11.58 -7.15 4.79
C GLY A 222 -10.55 -8.21 4.43
N GLY A 223 -9.42 -8.15 5.12
CA GLY A 223 -8.34 -9.13 5.08
C GLY A 223 -6.96 -8.52 5.23
N SER A 224 -6.07 -9.22 5.92
CA SER A 224 -4.70 -8.76 6.21
C SER A 224 -3.78 -8.74 4.98
N GLY A 225 -4.16 -9.43 3.90
CA GLY A 225 -3.32 -9.58 2.70
C GLY A 225 -2.26 -10.68 2.85
N PRO A 226 -1.54 -11.01 1.76
CA PRO A 226 -0.51 -12.04 1.76
C PRO A 226 0.77 -11.57 2.48
N ASP A 227 1.53 -12.52 3.06
CA ASP A 227 2.85 -12.24 3.62
C ASP A 227 3.78 -11.63 2.57
N GLY A 228 4.60 -10.68 3.00
CA GLY A 228 5.54 -9.98 2.15
C GLY A 228 4.90 -8.93 1.23
N SER A 229 3.59 -8.67 1.32
CA SER A 229 2.97 -7.56 0.61
C SER A 229 3.24 -6.23 1.33
N LEU A 230 3.36 -5.16 0.54
CA LEU A 230 3.66 -3.82 1.04
C LEU A 230 2.70 -3.40 2.15
N ARG A 231 1.39 -3.47 1.91
CA ARG A 231 0.36 -3.12 2.89
C ARG A 231 0.48 -3.93 4.18
N ARG A 232 0.59 -5.26 4.08
CA ARG A 232 0.64 -6.12 5.28
C ARG A 232 1.88 -5.84 6.13
N GLU A 233 3.03 -5.67 5.50
CA GLU A 233 4.26 -5.39 6.23
C GLU A 233 4.28 -3.96 6.80
N ALA A 234 3.64 -2.97 6.13
CA ALA A 234 3.41 -1.63 6.68
C ALA A 234 2.55 -1.69 7.95
N VAL A 235 1.41 -2.40 7.92
CA VAL A 235 0.55 -2.59 9.11
C VAL A 235 1.30 -3.28 10.25
N LYS A 236 2.10 -4.32 9.98
CA LYS A 236 2.96 -4.95 10.98
C LYS A 236 4.00 -4.01 11.59
N ALA A 237 4.44 -3.03 10.84
CA ALA A 237 5.37 -1.98 11.31
C ALA A 237 4.66 -0.82 12.03
N GLY A 238 3.33 -0.88 12.19
CA GLY A 238 2.54 0.16 12.86
C GLY A 238 2.14 1.33 11.96
N ILE A 239 2.21 1.16 10.63
CA ILE A 239 1.76 2.15 9.64
C ILE A 239 0.38 1.73 9.15
N PRO A 240 -0.72 2.45 9.49
CA PRO A 240 -2.04 2.21 8.94
C PRO A 240 -2.01 2.22 7.41
N ALA A 241 -2.46 1.14 6.77
CA ALA A 241 -2.33 0.97 5.33
C ALA A 241 -3.56 0.32 4.70
N ILE A 242 -4.00 0.90 3.57
CA ILE A 242 -5.10 0.39 2.75
C ILE A 242 -4.63 0.16 1.31
N ILE A 243 -5.34 -0.70 0.57
CA ILE A 243 -5.17 -0.84 -0.89
C ILE A 243 -6.40 -0.29 -1.59
N TYR A 244 -6.19 0.56 -2.59
CA TYR A 244 -7.14 0.86 -3.63
C TYR A 244 -6.95 -0.13 -4.78
N GLU A 245 -7.99 -0.89 -5.10
CA GLU A 245 -8.01 -1.86 -6.21
C GLU A 245 -9.11 -1.46 -7.19
N ALA A 246 -8.79 -1.12 -8.44
CA ALA A 246 -9.80 -0.70 -9.39
C ALA A 246 -9.44 -0.99 -10.85
N GLY A 247 -10.36 -1.60 -11.58
CA GLY A 247 -10.26 -1.82 -13.01
C GLY A 247 -9.32 -2.97 -13.42
N GLU A 248 -8.67 -2.79 -14.56
CA GLU A 248 -7.90 -3.80 -15.29
C GLU A 248 -6.45 -3.35 -15.50
N PRO A 249 -5.49 -4.28 -15.66
CA PRO A 249 -4.12 -3.96 -16.01
C PRO A 249 -3.98 -3.51 -17.48
N PHE A 250 -2.79 -3.07 -17.87
CA PHE A 250 -2.33 -2.70 -19.22
C PHE A 250 -3.02 -1.49 -19.86
N ARG A 251 -3.89 -0.77 -19.17
CA ARG A 251 -4.57 0.41 -19.72
C ARG A 251 -4.89 1.43 -18.64
N PHE A 252 -5.03 2.69 -19.05
CA PHE A 252 -5.59 3.73 -18.21
C PHE A 252 -7.11 3.72 -18.34
N GLN A 253 -7.80 3.80 -17.21
CA GLN A 253 -9.25 3.87 -17.11
C GLN A 253 -9.62 5.15 -16.36
N GLU A 254 -10.08 6.16 -17.09
CA GLU A 254 -10.27 7.51 -16.58
C GLU A 254 -11.18 7.55 -15.35
N ASP A 255 -12.31 6.85 -15.39
CA ASP A 255 -13.26 6.80 -14.26
C ASP A 255 -12.62 6.26 -12.98
N GLU A 256 -11.76 5.23 -13.11
CA GLU A 256 -11.06 4.61 -11.98
C GLU A 256 -9.95 5.53 -11.46
N ILE A 257 -9.26 6.23 -12.35
CA ILE A 257 -8.23 7.20 -11.98
C ILE A 257 -8.88 8.37 -11.23
N GLU A 258 -9.98 8.93 -11.72
CA GLU A 258 -10.69 10.01 -11.04
C GLU A 258 -11.24 9.59 -9.68
N ARG A 259 -11.78 8.36 -9.56
CA ARG A 259 -12.20 7.78 -8.27
C ARG A 259 -11.05 7.71 -7.30
N GLY A 260 -9.89 7.19 -7.74
CA GLY A 260 -8.69 7.10 -6.93
C GLY A 260 -8.17 8.46 -6.47
N VAL A 261 -8.13 9.46 -7.36
CA VAL A 261 -7.71 10.83 -7.00
C VAL A 261 -8.65 11.43 -5.95
N ARG A 262 -9.97 11.24 -6.11
CA ARG A 262 -10.94 11.68 -5.08
C ARG A 262 -10.72 10.98 -3.76
N GLY A 263 -10.52 9.66 -3.80
CA GLY A 263 -10.28 8.87 -2.60
C GLY A 263 -9.01 9.31 -1.84
N VAL A 264 -7.92 9.58 -2.54
CA VAL A 264 -6.71 10.14 -1.92
C VAL A 264 -6.99 11.49 -1.26
N LYS A 265 -7.74 12.39 -1.92
CA LYS A 265 -8.13 13.67 -1.31
C LYS A 265 -9.02 13.49 -0.08
N ASN A 266 -9.94 12.54 -0.11
CA ASN A 266 -10.78 12.23 1.06
C ASN A 266 -9.92 11.76 2.25
N ILE A 267 -8.91 10.92 2.01
CA ILE A 267 -7.95 10.51 3.05
C ILE A 267 -7.16 11.72 3.57
N MET A 268 -6.69 12.60 2.68
CA MET A 268 -5.97 13.80 3.11
C MET A 268 -6.86 14.72 3.97
N ALA A 269 -8.13 14.85 3.62
CA ALA A 269 -9.10 15.62 4.42
C ALA A 269 -9.41 14.93 5.77
N HIS A 270 -9.57 13.60 5.79
CA HIS A 270 -9.76 12.83 7.02
C HIS A 270 -8.57 12.94 7.99
N LEU A 271 -7.35 13.08 7.45
CA LEU A 271 -6.11 13.29 8.19
C LEU A 271 -5.83 14.77 8.50
N ASP A 272 -6.78 15.67 8.29
CA ASP A 272 -6.63 17.13 8.48
C ASP A 272 -5.46 17.75 7.69
N MET A 273 -5.04 17.12 6.59
CA MET A 273 -3.96 17.62 5.73
C MET A 273 -4.41 18.73 4.78
N ILE A 274 -5.67 18.71 4.36
CA ILE A 274 -6.32 19.72 3.50
C ILE A 274 -7.72 20.04 4.02
N GLU A 275 -8.23 21.21 3.66
CA GLU A 275 -9.63 21.53 3.94
C GLU A 275 -10.56 20.53 3.25
N GLN A 276 -11.54 20.03 3.98
CA GLN A 276 -12.55 19.13 3.42
C GLN A 276 -13.42 19.90 2.43
N ALA A 277 -13.52 19.40 1.19
CA ALA A 277 -14.60 19.83 0.32
C ALA A 277 -15.93 19.27 0.89
N ASP A 278 -17.00 20.08 0.90
CA ASP A 278 -18.35 19.71 1.34
C ASP A 278 -18.92 18.56 0.48
N ARG A 279 -18.42 17.35 0.67
CA ARG A 279 -18.86 16.19 -0.07
C ARG A 279 -19.19 15.04 0.86
N GLU A 280 -20.40 14.55 0.71
CA GLU A 280 -20.88 13.36 1.40
C GLU A 280 -20.07 12.13 0.95
N ILE A 281 -19.51 11.41 1.92
CA ILE A 281 -18.85 10.11 1.68
C ILE A 281 -19.97 9.07 1.57
N PRO A 282 -20.04 8.30 0.47
CA PRO A 282 -21.05 7.26 0.32
C PRO A 282 -20.98 6.23 1.46
N GLU A 283 -22.14 5.76 1.92
CA GLU A 283 -22.18 4.62 2.83
C GLU A 283 -21.48 3.42 2.24
N ALA A 284 -20.55 2.85 3.02
CA ALA A 284 -19.73 1.73 2.56
C ALA A 284 -20.40 0.38 2.86
N ARG A 285 -20.47 -0.49 1.84
CA ARG A 285 -20.69 -1.93 2.05
C ARG A 285 -19.38 -2.55 2.51
N VAL A 286 -19.32 -2.94 3.78
CA VAL A 286 -18.11 -3.46 4.41
C VAL A 286 -18.23 -4.98 4.49
N TYR A 287 -17.47 -5.69 3.68
CA TYR A 287 -17.37 -7.14 3.66
C TYR A 287 -16.19 -7.60 4.51
N GLU A 288 -16.42 -8.38 5.56
CA GLU A 288 -15.36 -8.89 6.43
C GLU A 288 -14.48 -9.92 5.74
N ARG A 289 -14.98 -10.58 4.69
CA ARG A 289 -14.31 -11.68 4.01
C ARG A 289 -14.47 -11.63 2.50
N SER A 290 -13.46 -12.16 1.82
CA SER A 290 -13.57 -12.52 0.40
C SER A 290 -12.83 -13.82 0.11
N ARG A 291 -13.26 -14.50 -0.97
CA ARG A 291 -12.65 -15.75 -1.43
C ARG A 291 -12.66 -15.85 -2.94
N TRP A 292 -11.57 -16.36 -3.49
CA TRP A 292 -11.51 -16.72 -4.90
C TRP A 292 -12.15 -18.08 -5.16
N VAL A 293 -13.15 -18.09 -6.04
CA VAL A 293 -13.63 -19.30 -6.71
C VAL A 293 -12.60 -19.68 -7.77
N ARG A 294 -12.16 -20.92 -7.75
CA ARG A 294 -11.12 -21.42 -8.64
C ARG A 294 -11.61 -22.57 -9.49
N THR A 295 -10.99 -22.77 -10.65
CA THR A 295 -11.19 -23.98 -11.44
C THR A 295 -10.90 -25.21 -10.60
N ALA A 296 -11.73 -26.24 -10.73
CA ALA A 296 -11.49 -27.53 -10.08
C ALA A 296 -10.22 -28.23 -10.60
N ALA A 297 -9.72 -29.18 -9.83
CA ALA A 297 -8.60 -30.00 -10.27
C ALA A 297 -8.99 -30.80 -11.53
N GLY A 298 -8.16 -30.74 -12.55
CA GLY A 298 -8.40 -31.40 -13.85
C GLY A 298 -9.22 -30.56 -14.84
N ASN A 299 -9.91 -29.49 -14.43
CA ASN A 299 -10.79 -28.69 -15.29
C ASN A 299 -10.04 -27.45 -15.84
N GLY A 300 -9.14 -27.64 -16.78
CA GLY A 300 -8.57 -26.58 -17.61
C GLY A 300 -9.35 -26.42 -18.91
N GLY A 301 -9.20 -25.29 -19.62
CA GLY A 301 -9.85 -25.05 -20.90
C GLY A 301 -10.12 -23.58 -21.18
N PHE A 302 -11.12 -23.29 -21.98
CA PHE A 302 -11.56 -21.94 -22.29
C PHE A 302 -12.68 -21.52 -21.34
N PHE A 303 -12.42 -20.49 -20.55
CA PHE A 303 -13.36 -19.93 -19.58
C PHE A 303 -14.27 -18.90 -20.22
N PHE A 304 -15.57 -19.05 -20.03
CA PHE A 304 -16.61 -18.13 -20.44
C PHE A 304 -17.47 -17.72 -19.24
N PRO A 305 -17.26 -16.52 -18.67
CA PRO A 305 -18.09 -16.03 -17.57
C PRO A 305 -19.51 -15.69 -18.07
N THR A 306 -20.53 -15.97 -17.26
CA THR A 306 -21.91 -15.50 -17.44
C THR A 306 -22.28 -14.46 -16.40
N ALA A 307 -21.73 -14.58 -15.19
CA ALA A 307 -21.85 -13.59 -14.14
C ALA A 307 -20.92 -12.39 -14.39
N LYS A 308 -21.26 -11.24 -13.80
CA LYS A 308 -20.57 -9.93 -13.99
C LYS A 308 -20.08 -9.37 -12.67
N LEU A 309 -19.15 -8.41 -12.75
CA LEU A 309 -18.77 -7.60 -11.59
C LEU A 309 -19.98 -6.88 -11.01
N GLY A 310 -20.13 -6.94 -9.68
CA GLY A 310 -21.24 -6.35 -8.94
C GLY A 310 -22.48 -7.24 -8.83
N ASP A 311 -22.53 -8.39 -9.49
CA ASP A 311 -23.63 -9.34 -9.30
C ASP A 311 -23.61 -9.91 -7.88
N PHE A 312 -24.77 -9.94 -7.23
CA PHE A 312 -25.00 -10.71 -6.01
C PHE A 312 -25.44 -12.12 -6.38
N VAL A 313 -24.63 -13.09 -6.02
CA VAL A 313 -24.86 -14.51 -6.30
C VAL A 313 -25.17 -15.28 -5.03
N ARG A 314 -25.92 -16.39 -5.18
CA ARG A 314 -26.20 -17.33 -4.10
C ARG A 314 -25.36 -18.59 -4.26
N ILE A 315 -25.17 -19.29 -3.15
CA ILE A 315 -24.58 -20.64 -3.20
C ILE A 315 -25.37 -21.52 -4.21
N GLY A 316 -24.65 -22.15 -5.14
CA GLY A 316 -25.23 -22.97 -6.18
C GLY A 316 -25.53 -22.27 -7.52
N ASP A 317 -25.44 -20.92 -7.55
CA ASP A 317 -25.63 -20.18 -8.80
C ASP A 317 -24.49 -20.45 -9.79
N SER A 318 -24.81 -20.53 -11.07
CA SER A 318 -23.85 -20.65 -12.18
C SER A 318 -23.18 -19.32 -12.44
N LEU A 319 -21.84 -19.31 -12.41
CA LEU A 319 -21.01 -18.13 -12.66
C LEU A 319 -20.45 -18.09 -14.09
N GLY A 320 -20.49 -19.23 -14.79
CA GLY A 320 -19.93 -19.40 -16.11
C GLY A 320 -19.58 -20.85 -16.39
N LYS A 321 -18.85 -21.08 -17.49
CA LYS A 321 -18.41 -22.42 -17.88
C LYS A 321 -16.97 -22.45 -18.38
N ILE A 322 -16.35 -23.61 -18.29
CA ILE A 322 -15.06 -23.92 -18.88
C ILE A 322 -15.31 -25.00 -19.94
N VAL A 323 -14.79 -24.81 -21.14
CA VAL A 323 -14.90 -25.76 -22.25
C VAL A 323 -13.53 -26.36 -22.54
N ASP A 324 -13.42 -27.69 -22.51
CA ASP A 324 -12.22 -28.39 -22.97
C ASP A 324 -12.14 -28.27 -24.50
N PRO A 325 -11.07 -27.69 -25.07
CA PRO A 325 -10.99 -27.45 -26.51
C PRO A 325 -10.73 -28.73 -27.35
N LEU A 326 -10.47 -29.86 -26.70
CA LEU A 326 -10.20 -31.14 -27.40
C LEU A 326 -11.44 -32.04 -27.43
N THR A 327 -12.23 -32.01 -26.36
CA THR A 327 -13.35 -32.92 -26.16
C THR A 327 -14.72 -32.26 -26.28
N ASP A 328 -14.74 -30.90 -26.30
CA ASP A 328 -15.96 -30.07 -26.20
C ASP A 328 -16.76 -30.31 -24.89
N GLU A 329 -16.11 -30.96 -23.89
CA GLU A 329 -16.74 -31.16 -22.59
C GLU A 329 -16.85 -29.82 -21.86
N GLU A 330 -18.03 -29.56 -21.28
CA GLU A 330 -18.32 -28.34 -20.53
C GLU A 330 -18.31 -28.60 -19.03
N PHE A 331 -17.59 -27.77 -18.28
CA PHE A 331 -17.55 -27.78 -16.81
C PHE A 331 -18.19 -26.50 -16.29
N GLU A 332 -19.29 -26.62 -15.58
CA GLU A 332 -19.95 -25.48 -14.98
C GLU A 332 -19.17 -24.94 -13.77
N VAL A 333 -19.05 -23.61 -13.67
CA VAL A 333 -18.45 -22.92 -12.53
C VAL A 333 -19.53 -22.47 -11.59
N ILE A 334 -19.66 -23.15 -10.45
CA ILE A 334 -20.73 -22.93 -9.48
C ILE A 334 -20.21 -22.08 -8.30
N SER A 335 -21.05 -21.16 -7.80
CA SER A 335 -20.74 -20.39 -6.61
C SER A 335 -20.79 -21.27 -5.35
N PRO A 336 -19.69 -21.36 -4.58
CA PRO A 336 -19.65 -22.12 -3.32
C PRO A 336 -20.21 -21.35 -2.13
N ILE A 337 -20.54 -20.06 -2.30
CA ILE A 337 -21.01 -19.14 -1.24
C ILE A 337 -21.96 -18.11 -1.85
N SER A 338 -22.76 -17.47 -1.00
CA SER A 338 -23.50 -16.27 -1.39
C SER A 338 -22.67 -15.02 -1.15
N GLY A 339 -22.66 -14.06 -2.09
CA GLY A 339 -21.88 -12.83 -1.96
C GLY A 339 -21.89 -11.97 -3.22
N GLU A 340 -21.20 -10.82 -3.17
CA GLU A 340 -21.01 -9.92 -4.30
C GLU A 340 -19.73 -10.27 -5.06
N ILE A 341 -19.78 -10.26 -6.39
CA ILE A 341 -18.59 -10.46 -7.24
C ILE A 341 -17.82 -9.15 -7.30
N VAL A 342 -16.73 -9.07 -6.53
CA VAL A 342 -15.87 -7.87 -6.43
C VAL A 342 -14.62 -7.93 -7.33
N GLY A 343 -14.36 -9.08 -7.94
CA GLY A 343 -13.27 -9.28 -8.90
C GLY A 343 -13.51 -10.52 -9.74
N MET A 344 -13.09 -10.51 -11.00
CA MET A 344 -13.28 -11.66 -11.88
C MET A 344 -12.23 -11.77 -12.98
N ALA A 345 -12.01 -12.98 -13.47
CA ALA A 345 -11.29 -13.23 -14.69
C ALA A 345 -12.12 -12.87 -15.93
N VAL A 346 -11.50 -12.32 -16.95
CA VAL A 346 -12.11 -12.17 -18.27
C VAL A 346 -12.12 -13.52 -19.00
N ALA A 347 -12.92 -13.64 -20.09
CA ALA A 347 -12.92 -14.83 -20.93
C ALA A 347 -11.51 -15.10 -21.48
N GLN A 348 -10.98 -16.29 -21.23
CA GLN A 348 -9.58 -16.63 -21.53
C GLN A 348 -9.31 -18.14 -21.38
N PRO A 349 -8.20 -18.66 -21.91
CA PRO A 349 -7.68 -19.96 -21.50
C PRO A 349 -7.32 -19.96 -20.02
N VAL A 350 -7.72 -21.01 -19.30
CA VAL A 350 -7.45 -21.18 -17.86
C VAL A 350 -6.89 -22.57 -17.57
N LEU A 351 -6.01 -22.64 -16.58
CA LEU A 351 -5.50 -23.90 -16.07
C LEU A 351 -6.27 -24.32 -14.81
N SER A 352 -6.11 -25.58 -14.44
CA SER A 352 -6.59 -26.08 -13.15
C SER A 352 -6.08 -25.22 -11.98
N GLY A 353 -6.97 -24.90 -11.03
CA GLY A 353 -6.65 -24.02 -9.89
C GLY A 353 -6.66 -22.51 -10.19
N TYR A 354 -6.93 -22.08 -11.43
CA TYR A 354 -6.97 -20.66 -11.78
C TYR A 354 -8.08 -19.92 -11.04
N ALA A 355 -7.80 -18.72 -10.55
CA ALA A 355 -8.76 -17.89 -9.82
C ALA A 355 -9.70 -17.17 -10.79
N LEU A 356 -10.98 -17.47 -10.73
CA LEU A 356 -12.01 -17.01 -11.68
C LEU A 356 -12.84 -15.84 -11.14
N PHE A 357 -13.40 -15.97 -9.93
CA PHE A 357 -14.24 -14.95 -9.31
C PHE A 357 -13.80 -14.70 -7.87
N ASN A 358 -13.72 -13.44 -7.45
CA ASN A 358 -13.57 -13.06 -6.05
C ASN A 358 -14.94 -12.66 -5.51
N LEU A 359 -15.45 -13.44 -4.59
CA LEU A 359 -16.73 -13.19 -3.92
C LEU A 359 -16.46 -12.57 -2.56
N ALA A 360 -17.15 -11.50 -2.25
CA ALA A 360 -17.11 -10.84 -0.94
C ALA A 360 -18.44 -11.00 -0.23
N TRP A 361 -18.43 -11.22 1.09
CA TRP A 361 -19.63 -11.43 1.90
C TRP A 361 -19.46 -10.96 3.34
N HIS A 362 -20.59 -10.71 4.01
CA HIS A 362 -20.65 -10.51 5.44
C HIS A 362 -20.57 -11.86 6.16
N ASN A 363 -19.92 -11.88 7.34
CA ASN A 363 -20.06 -13.03 8.20
C ASN A 363 -21.55 -13.19 8.57
N PRO A 364 -22.17 -14.36 8.46
CA PRO A 364 -23.44 -14.57 9.11
C PRO A 364 -23.19 -14.46 10.63
N ASP A 365 -24.00 -13.66 11.31
CA ASP A 365 -24.05 -13.55 12.76
C ASP A 365 -24.32 -14.92 13.44
#